data_2117e112bbffc67756debcdad5ca5e91
#
_entry.id   2117e112bbffc67756debcdad5ca5e91
#
_cell.length_a   1.000
_cell.length_b   1.000
_cell.length_c   1.000
_cell.angle_alpha   90.00
_cell.angle_beta   90.00
_cell.angle_gamma   90.00
#
_symmetry.space_group_name_H-M   'P 1'
#
loop_
_entity.id
_entity.type
_entity.pdbx_description
1 polymer ?
#
loop_
_entity_poly.entity_id
_entity_poly.type
_entity_poly.pdbx_seq_one_letter_code
_entity_poly.pdbx_strand_id
1 'polypeptide(L)'
;MRKKAPPLAIAFLLIVAASTSYAAGKRITKLYVSNSEGDNITVIDLATYTVIGDIRVGEQVHGLCAPSDGRRLFTTIESENNLKVIDTTTDKVVETIPLTGRPNQCASTPDGRYVCVPIRNGNSVDIVDIAARKVVKVLPVALPHNCYDADNDDAMFVSSMGDQEINLIDLKKMAYAKKIPVGGIPRPYAVSKDGKRLYAALSDFHGFVIASIPDQKIVARVELPPAPPLACRLEPHTPTHGIELSPDGKELWVTSLADSGVYVYDIATNHLSTAIHVGKCPNWITFSPDGRYGAVSNSGSDDSSIIDTRTRREIARVKVGKGPKRLLAVTVP
;
A
#
# COMPACT_ATOMS: atom_id res chain seq x y z
N MET A 1 -7.83 43.94 81.77
CA MET A 1 -8.82 43.61 80.71
C MET A 1 -8.03 43.23 79.43
N ARG A 2 -7.95 41.91 79.13
CA ARG A 2 -7.25 41.44 77.92
C ARG A 2 -8.32 41.19 76.83
N LYS A 3 -8.19 41.92 75.70
CA LYS A 3 -9.03 41.76 74.54
C LYS A 3 -8.57 40.53 73.74
N LYS A 4 -9.49 39.56 73.53
CA LYS A 4 -9.30 38.40 72.71
C LYS A 4 -9.47 38.81 71.21
N ALA A 5 -8.53 38.41 70.37
CA ALA A 5 -8.62 38.55 68.91
C ALA A 5 -9.54 37.46 68.33
N PRO A 6 -10.24 37.75 67.23
CA PRO A 6 -11.12 36.78 66.57
C PRO A 6 -10.32 35.77 65.73
N PRO A 7 -10.84 34.55 65.49
CA PRO A 7 -10.16 33.53 64.70
C PRO A 7 -10.19 33.84 63.20
N LEU A 8 -9.06 33.59 62.57
CA LEU A 8 -8.85 33.74 61.13
C LEU A 8 -9.54 32.53 60.42
N ALA A 9 -10.56 32.82 59.65
CA ALA A 9 -11.20 31.81 58.79
C ALA A 9 -10.37 31.59 57.51
N ILE A 10 -9.76 30.42 57.37
CA ILE A 10 -9.08 29.99 56.14
C ILE A 10 -10.12 29.44 55.20
N ALA A 11 -10.40 30.17 54.13
CA ALA A 11 -11.26 29.66 53.05
C ALA A 11 -10.42 28.74 52.12
N PHE A 12 -10.74 27.45 52.12
CA PHE A 12 -10.21 26.52 51.13
C PHE A 12 -10.91 26.73 49.76
N LEU A 13 -10.16 27.25 48.80
CA LEU A 13 -10.61 27.37 47.43
C LEU A 13 -10.43 25.98 46.76
N LEU A 14 -11.51 25.25 46.59
CA LEU A 14 -11.55 24.00 45.78
C LEU A 14 -11.44 24.38 44.30
N ILE A 15 -10.27 24.23 43.70
CA ILE A 15 -10.08 24.29 42.26
C ILE A 15 -10.57 22.95 41.70
N VAL A 16 -11.79 22.94 41.17
CA VAL A 16 -12.29 21.83 40.36
C VAL A 16 -11.62 21.93 38.99
N ALA A 17 -10.58 21.13 38.78
CA ALA A 17 -10.00 20.94 37.46
C ALA A 17 -11.03 20.17 36.61
N ALA A 18 -11.75 20.87 35.72
CA ALA A 18 -12.55 20.23 34.69
C ALA A 18 -11.58 19.54 33.70
N SER A 19 -11.38 18.24 33.87
CA SER A 19 -10.77 17.42 32.86
C SER A 19 -11.72 17.37 31.64
N THR A 20 -11.45 18.17 30.63
CA THR A 20 -12.02 17.99 29.30
C THR A 20 -11.51 16.66 28.77
N SER A 21 -12.28 15.60 28.94
CA SER A 21 -12.08 14.38 28.18
C SER A 21 -12.31 14.75 26.72
N TYR A 22 -11.21 14.86 25.97
CA TYR A 22 -11.26 14.84 24.52
C TYR A 22 -11.91 13.52 24.14
N ALA A 23 -13.15 13.56 23.67
CA ALA A 23 -13.79 12.39 23.08
C ALA A 23 -12.89 11.97 21.91
N ALA A 24 -12.22 10.83 22.06
CA ALA A 24 -11.44 10.24 20.97
C ALA A 24 -12.41 10.05 19.79
N GLY A 25 -12.23 10.81 18.74
CA GLY A 25 -13.04 10.72 17.52
C GLY A 25 -13.08 9.25 17.08
N LYS A 26 -14.22 8.78 16.64
CA LYS A 26 -14.37 7.41 16.15
C LYS A 26 -13.40 7.20 15.00
N ARG A 27 -12.37 6.38 15.20
CA ARG A 27 -11.43 6.01 14.13
C ARG A 27 -12.22 5.35 13.00
N ILE A 28 -12.02 5.80 11.79
CA ILE A 28 -12.62 5.21 10.59
C ILE A 28 -11.52 4.60 9.73
N THR A 29 -11.82 3.48 9.09
CA THR A 29 -10.92 2.90 8.09
C THR A 29 -11.41 3.30 6.71
N LYS A 30 -10.61 4.10 6.03
CA LYS A 30 -10.84 4.54 4.66
C LYS A 30 -10.08 3.65 3.69
N LEU A 31 -10.72 3.30 2.57
CA LEU A 31 -10.06 2.70 1.42
C LEU A 31 -9.88 3.79 0.36
N TYR A 32 -8.63 4.10 0.04
CA TYR A 32 -8.25 5.00 -1.04
C TYR A 32 -7.99 4.19 -2.30
N VAL A 33 -8.61 4.58 -3.41
CA VAL A 33 -8.50 3.88 -4.71
C VAL A 33 -8.02 4.86 -5.76
N SER A 34 -6.79 4.66 -6.30
CA SER A 34 -6.26 5.48 -7.39
C SER A 34 -6.88 5.09 -8.73
N ASN A 35 -7.51 6.05 -9.39
CA ASN A 35 -8.16 5.86 -10.69
C ASN A 35 -7.19 6.28 -11.79
N SER A 36 -6.35 5.35 -12.25
CA SER A 36 -5.15 5.66 -13.07
C SER A 36 -5.46 6.11 -14.50
N GLU A 37 -6.68 5.90 -14.99
CA GLU A 37 -7.17 6.46 -16.27
C GLU A 37 -8.00 7.72 -16.06
N GLY A 38 -8.02 8.23 -14.83
CA GLY A 38 -8.61 9.49 -14.40
C GLY A 38 -7.57 10.40 -13.76
N ASP A 39 -8.07 11.34 -12.96
CA ASP A 39 -7.29 12.39 -12.28
C ASP A 39 -7.51 12.41 -10.76
N ASN A 40 -8.08 11.33 -10.20
CA ASN A 40 -8.63 11.34 -8.85
C ASN A 40 -8.36 10.06 -8.06
N ILE A 41 -8.53 10.17 -6.74
CA ILE A 41 -8.57 9.06 -5.80
C ILE A 41 -9.97 9.00 -5.20
N THR A 42 -10.67 7.88 -5.38
CA THR A 42 -11.95 7.62 -4.70
C THR A 42 -11.69 7.20 -3.27
N VAL A 43 -12.46 7.75 -2.31
CA VAL A 43 -12.38 7.41 -0.88
C VAL A 43 -13.64 6.66 -0.47
N ILE A 44 -13.47 5.46 0.08
CA ILE A 44 -14.57 4.58 0.51
C ILE A 44 -14.45 4.38 2.03
N ASP A 45 -15.56 4.51 2.76
CA ASP A 45 -15.67 4.08 4.15
C ASP A 45 -15.87 2.56 4.21
N LEU A 46 -14.92 1.83 4.80
CA LEU A 46 -14.98 0.37 4.94
C LEU A 46 -16.02 -0.11 5.96
N ALA A 47 -16.58 0.75 6.79
CA ALA A 47 -17.66 0.38 7.70
C ALA A 47 -19.02 0.35 7.02
N THR A 48 -19.22 1.17 5.99
CA THR A 48 -20.50 1.32 5.27
C THR A 48 -20.46 0.89 3.82
N TYR A 49 -19.24 0.66 3.28
CA TYR A 49 -18.97 0.34 1.86
C TYR A 49 -19.49 1.43 0.91
N THR A 50 -19.46 2.68 1.34
CA THR A 50 -19.93 3.82 0.55
C THR A 50 -18.79 4.76 0.19
N VAL A 51 -18.88 5.38 -0.98
CA VAL A 51 -17.98 6.47 -1.37
C VAL A 51 -18.29 7.68 -0.51
N ILE A 52 -17.27 8.19 0.20
CA ILE A 52 -17.36 9.35 1.09
C ILE A 52 -16.53 10.55 0.60
N GLY A 53 -15.73 10.38 -0.43
CA GLY A 53 -14.87 11.42 -0.97
C GLY A 53 -14.32 11.11 -2.34
N ASP A 54 -13.84 12.18 -2.98
CA ASP A 54 -13.14 12.17 -4.24
C ASP A 54 -12.05 13.25 -4.17
N ILE A 55 -10.79 12.83 -4.34
CA ILE A 55 -9.64 13.72 -4.21
C ILE A 55 -9.01 13.91 -5.59
N ARG A 56 -9.11 15.10 -6.16
CA ARG A 56 -8.43 15.45 -7.40
C ARG A 56 -6.94 15.63 -7.14
N VAL A 57 -6.12 14.87 -7.85
CA VAL A 57 -4.67 14.84 -7.64
C VAL A 57 -3.84 15.04 -8.91
N GLY A 58 -4.46 15.04 -10.09
CA GLY A 58 -3.79 15.13 -11.38
C GLY A 58 -3.88 13.83 -12.17
N GLU A 59 -3.66 13.94 -13.48
CA GLU A 59 -3.80 12.83 -14.42
C GLU A 59 -2.77 11.73 -14.20
N GLN A 60 -3.17 10.49 -14.50
CA GLN A 60 -2.32 9.30 -14.36
C GLN A 60 -1.83 9.09 -12.92
N VAL A 61 -2.74 9.25 -11.95
CA VAL A 61 -2.46 8.89 -10.56
C VAL A 61 -2.12 7.40 -10.46
N HIS A 62 -1.00 7.06 -9.80
CA HIS A 62 -0.52 5.67 -9.82
C HIS A 62 -0.31 5.09 -8.42
N GLY A 63 0.79 5.44 -7.75
CA GLY A 63 1.17 4.88 -6.47
C GLY A 63 0.34 5.40 -5.32
N LEU A 64 0.14 4.55 -4.32
CA LEU A 64 -0.40 4.91 -3.00
C LEU A 64 0.44 4.25 -1.93
N CYS A 65 0.86 5.01 -0.92
CA CYS A 65 1.47 4.51 0.29
C CYS A 65 1.17 5.43 1.49
N ALA A 66 1.28 4.92 2.70
CA ALA A 66 1.02 5.67 3.92
C ALA A 66 1.93 5.20 5.06
N PRO A 67 2.35 6.10 5.97
CA PRO A 67 3.04 5.71 7.19
C PRO A 67 2.07 5.07 8.19
N SER A 68 2.62 4.43 9.22
CA SER A 68 1.83 3.69 10.21
C SER A 68 0.90 4.57 11.05
N ASP A 69 1.14 5.88 11.14
CA ASP A 69 0.30 6.81 11.88
C ASP A 69 -1.05 7.10 11.21
N GLY A 70 -1.19 6.76 9.93
CA GLY A 70 -2.40 6.94 9.14
C GLY A 70 -2.79 8.41 8.90
N ARG A 71 -1.94 9.39 9.24
CA ARG A 71 -2.24 10.83 9.09
C ARG A 71 -1.99 11.38 7.71
N ARG A 72 -1.15 10.71 6.94
CA ARG A 72 -0.75 11.11 5.59
C ARG A 72 -0.97 9.95 4.62
N LEU A 73 -1.34 10.30 3.41
CA LEU A 73 -1.31 9.41 2.26
C LEU A 73 -0.38 10.04 1.24
N PHE A 74 0.50 9.25 0.67
CA PHE A 74 1.37 9.66 -0.43
C PHE A 74 0.86 9.08 -1.74
N THR A 75 0.87 9.89 -2.80
CA THR A 75 0.49 9.43 -4.13
C THR A 75 1.44 9.97 -5.20
N THR A 76 1.73 9.16 -6.19
CA THR A 76 2.57 9.54 -7.33
C THR A 76 1.71 9.93 -8.53
N ILE A 77 2.09 11.00 -9.22
CA ILE A 77 1.42 11.50 -10.43
C ILE A 77 2.38 11.37 -11.61
N GLU A 78 2.09 10.41 -12.48
CA GLU A 78 3.00 10.08 -13.60
C GLU A 78 3.14 11.23 -14.61
N SER A 79 2.05 11.95 -14.90
CA SER A 79 2.05 13.06 -15.86
C SER A 79 2.79 14.30 -15.37
N GLU A 80 2.93 14.46 -14.05
CA GLU A 80 3.50 15.67 -13.45
C GLU A 80 4.90 15.43 -12.84
N ASN A 81 5.42 14.19 -12.85
CA ASN A 81 6.68 13.82 -12.21
C ASN A 81 6.79 14.28 -10.77
N ASN A 82 5.75 14.04 -9.97
CA ASN A 82 5.73 14.47 -8.59
C ASN A 82 5.12 13.43 -7.63
N LEU A 83 5.39 13.64 -6.35
CA LEU A 83 4.79 12.99 -5.20
C LEU A 83 3.88 14.00 -4.50
N LYS A 84 2.61 13.68 -4.29
CA LYS A 84 1.68 14.51 -3.51
C LYS A 84 1.46 13.92 -2.13
N VAL A 85 1.37 14.79 -1.15
CA VAL A 85 1.05 14.46 0.24
C VAL A 85 -0.39 14.87 0.50
N ILE A 86 -1.18 13.94 0.98
CA ILE A 86 -2.60 14.14 1.32
C ILE A 86 -2.74 13.99 2.83
N ASP A 87 -3.40 14.95 3.47
CA ASP A 87 -3.86 14.83 4.85
C ASP A 87 -5.12 13.95 4.89
N THR A 88 -5.06 12.83 5.59
CA THR A 88 -6.13 11.83 5.61
C THR A 88 -7.34 12.25 6.45
N THR A 89 -7.19 13.26 7.32
CA THR A 89 -8.30 13.77 8.13
C THR A 89 -9.19 14.70 7.33
N THR A 90 -8.59 15.44 6.38
CA THR A 90 -9.28 16.42 5.53
C THR A 90 -9.48 15.95 4.09
N ASP A 91 -8.79 14.87 3.68
CA ASP A 91 -8.72 14.35 2.32
C ASP A 91 -8.28 15.42 1.30
N LYS A 92 -7.33 16.27 1.69
CA LYS A 92 -6.79 17.34 0.85
C LYS A 92 -5.30 17.16 0.55
N VAL A 93 -4.90 17.50 -0.66
CA VAL A 93 -3.48 17.63 -1.02
C VAL A 93 -2.92 18.82 -0.23
N VAL A 94 -1.91 18.57 0.59
CA VAL A 94 -1.25 19.58 1.44
C VAL A 94 0.15 19.93 0.96
N GLU A 95 0.75 19.07 0.11
CA GLU A 95 2.10 19.29 -0.40
C GLU A 95 2.31 18.58 -1.74
N THR A 96 3.22 19.12 -2.55
CA THR A 96 3.70 18.52 -3.80
C THR A 96 5.22 18.58 -3.83
N ILE A 97 5.87 17.42 -4.01
CA ILE A 97 7.32 17.26 -4.00
C ILE A 97 7.76 16.82 -5.39
N PRO A 98 8.64 17.58 -6.08
CA PRO A 98 9.18 17.20 -7.38
C PRO A 98 10.03 15.93 -7.28
N LEU A 99 9.92 15.05 -8.28
CA LEU A 99 10.73 13.86 -8.49
C LEU A 99 11.66 14.03 -9.67
N THR A 100 12.64 13.15 -9.79
CA THR A 100 13.65 13.24 -10.86
C THR A 100 13.12 12.80 -12.23
N GLY A 101 11.95 12.16 -12.29
CA GLY A 101 11.31 11.74 -13.52
C GLY A 101 9.94 11.10 -13.28
N ARG A 102 9.42 10.39 -14.28
CA ARG A 102 8.11 9.76 -14.26
C ARG A 102 8.04 8.65 -13.20
N PRO A 103 7.25 8.83 -12.14
CA PRO A 103 7.15 7.86 -11.07
C PRO A 103 6.28 6.65 -11.44
N ASN A 104 6.45 5.57 -10.70
CA ASN A 104 5.52 4.44 -10.65
C ASN A 104 4.87 4.39 -9.25
N GLN A 105 4.84 3.24 -8.61
CA GLN A 105 4.32 3.05 -7.26
C GLN A 105 5.26 3.69 -6.22
N CYS A 106 4.79 3.96 -5.02
CA CYS A 106 5.61 4.42 -3.90
C CYS A 106 5.46 3.51 -2.68
N ALA A 107 6.46 3.57 -1.79
CA ALA A 107 6.37 3.01 -0.44
C ALA A 107 6.96 3.99 0.56
N SER A 108 6.37 4.10 1.74
CA SER A 108 6.88 4.93 2.84
C SER A 108 7.47 4.07 3.95
N THR A 109 8.47 4.59 4.66
CA THR A 109 8.86 4.02 5.95
C THR A 109 7.69 4.09 6.94
N PRO A 110 7.58 3.16 7.91
CA PRO A 110 6.55 3.18 8.95
C PRO A 110 6.45 4.51 9.71
N ASP A 111 7.58 5.18 9.99
CA ASP A 111 7.64 6.50 10.62
C ASP A 111 7.25 7.65 9.67
N GLY A 112 7.12 7.38 8.37
CA GLY A 112 6.78 8.35 7.34
C GLY A 112 7.87 9.38 7.05
N ARG A 113 9.13 9.09 7.40
CA ARG A 113 10.27 9.94 7.11
C ARG A 113 10.68 9.88 5.66
N TYR A 114 10.81 8.67 5.11
CA TYR A 114 11.22 8.46 3.74
C TYR A 114 10.10 7.87 2.89
N VAL A 115 10.06 8.31 1.64
CA VAL A 115 9.25 7.67 0.59
C VAL A 115 10.18 7.23 -0.54
N CYS A 116 10.11 5.96 -0.89
CA CYS A 116 10.84 5.36 -2.00
C CYS A 116 9.94 5.36 -3.25
N VAL A 117 10.45 5.92 -4.35
CA VAL A 117 9.68 6.09 -5.60
C VAL A 117 10.48 5.57 -6.79
N PRO A 118 10.07 4.47 -7.43
CA PRO A 118 10.64 4.02 -8.69
C PRO A 118 10.39 5.04 -9.80
N ILE A 119 11.44 5.45 -10.50
CA ILE A 119 11.39 6.39 -11.62
C ILE A 119 11.45 5.61 -12.93
N ARG A 120 10.28 5.41 -13.53
CA ARG A 120 10.06 4.47 -14.64
C ARG A 120 10.91 4.75 -15.88
N ASN A 121 11.11 6.03 -16.23
CA ASN A 121 11.88 6.44 -17.38
C ASN A 121 13.33 6.85 -17.06
N GLY A 122 13.71 6.81 -15.76
CA GLY A 122 15.02 7.24 -15.27
C GLY A 122 15.98 6.08 -14.95
N ASN A 123 15.50 4.83 -15.00
CA ASN A 123 16.26 3.67 -14.52
C ASN A 123 16.84 3.91 -13.12
N SER A 124 16.03 4.45 -12.23
CA SER A 124 16.44 4.83 -10.88
C SER A 124 15.29 4.72 -9.90
N VAL A 125 15.63 4.78 -8.63
CA VAL A 125 14.68 4.96 -7.53
C VAL A 125 15.06 6.23 -6.77
N ASP A 126 14.08 7.11 -6.55
CA ASP A 126 14.19 8.30 -5.73
C ASP A 126 13.89 7.95 -4.26
N ILE A 127 14.75 8.40 -3.34
CA ILE A 127 14.47 8.40 -1.91
C ILE A 127 14.15 9.83 -1.53
N VAL A 128 12.90 10.06 -1.18
CA VAL A 128 12.35 11.38 -0.80
C VAL A 128 12.36 11.49 0.72
N ASP A 129 12.99 12.52 1.26
CA ASP A 129 12.84 12.91 2.68
C ASP A 129 11.65 13.87 2.77
N ILE A 130 10.61 13.43 3.47
CA ILE A 130 9.33 14.15 3.58
C ILE A 130 9.49 15.44 4.39
N ALA A 131 10.30 15.44 5.45
CA ALA A 131 10.55 16.63 6.24
C ALA A 131 11.37 17.66 5.47
N ALA A 132 12.35 17.20 4.67
CA ALA A 132 13.15 18.06 3.81
C ALA A 132 12.44 18.46 2.49
N ARG A 133 11.31 17.83 2.15
CA ARG A 133 10.51 18.09 0.95
C ARG A 133 11.29 17.93 -0.36
N LYS A 134 12.15 16.95 -0.45
CA LYS A 134 13.02 16.76 -1.62
C LYS A 134 13.54 15.34 -1.74
N VAL A 135 13.96 15.00 -2.96
CA VAL A 135 14.78 13.81 -3.21
C VAL A 135 16.14 14.00 -2.57
N VAL A 136 16.53 13.10 -1.67
CA VAL A 136 17.83 13.14 -0.96
C VAL A 136 18.82 12.13 -1.51
N LYS A 137 18.33 11.11 -2.24
CA LYS A 137 19.17 10.10 -2.89
C LYS A 137 18.48 9.56 -4.13
N VAL A 138 19.28 9.31 -5.15
CA VAL A 138 18.88 8.57 -6.36
C VAL A 138 19.79 7.35 -6.45
N LEU A 139 19.18 6.16 -6.58
CA LEU A 139 19.91 4.90 -6.74
C LEU A 139 19.60 4.30 -8.12
N PRO A 140 20.60 3.82 -8.87
CA PRO A 140 20.38 3.22 -10.19
C PRO A 140 19.70 1.84 -10.04
N VAL A 141 18.66 1.58 -10.85
CA VAL A 141 17.96 0.29 -10.92
C VAL A 141 17.34 0.13 -12.30
N ALA A 142 17.57 -1.01 -12.95
CA ALA A 142 17.13 -1.22 -14.33
C ALA A 142 15.61 -1.46 -14.41
N LEU A 143 14.89 -0.62 -15.15
CA LEU A 143 13.45 -0.69 -15.34
C LEU A 143 12.69 -0.89 -14.00
N PRO A 144 12.79 0.06 -13.06
CA PRO A 144 12.14 -0.07 -11.75
C PRO A 144 10.62 -0.10 -11.86
N HIS A 145 9.95 -0.83 -10.93
CA HIS A 145 8.50 -0.92 -10.97
C HIS A 145 7.83 -0.67 -9.61
N ASN A 146 8.11 -1.48 -8.60
CA ASN A 146 7.47 -1.37 -7.28
C ASN A 146 8.50 -1.16 -6.18
N CYS A 147 8.12 -0.36 -5.17
CA CYS A 147 8.77 -0.32 -3.87
C CYS A 147 7.84 -0.87 -2.79
N TYR A 148 8.42 -1.46 -1.74
CA TYR A 148 7.74 -1.83 -0.50
C TYR A 148 8.66 -1.54 0.67
N ASP A 149 8.09 -1.23 1.83
CA ASP A 149 8.85 -1.15 3.07
C ASP A 149 9.31 -2.55 3.52
N ALA A 150 10.23 -2.58 4.44
CA ALA A 150 10.70 -3.81 5.05
C ALA A 150 10.11 -4.02 6.46
N ASP A 151 8.93 -3.40 6.72
CA ASP A 151 8.26 -3.39 8.01
C ASP A 151 9.13 -2.76 9.12
N ASN A 152 10.04 -1.86 8.71
CA ASN A 152 10.92 -1.09 9.60
C ASN A 152 11.39 0.20 8.92
N ASP A 153 11.93 1.15 9.71
CA ASP A 153 12.34 2.47 9.23
C ASP A 153 13.71 2.50 8.54
N ASP A 154 14.42 1.38 8.51
CA ASP A 154 15.82 1.31 8.08
C ASP A 154 16.01 0.71 6.68
N ALA A 155 14.97 0.13 6.08
CA ALA A 155 15.11 -0.60 4.83
C ALA A 155 13.85 -0.51 3.92
N MET A 156 14.10 -0.59 2.62
CA MET A 156 13.09 -0.63 1.57
C MET A 156 13.46 -1.68 0.52
N PHE A 157 12.46 -2.22 -0.15
CA PHE A 157 12.66 -3.07 -1.32
C PHE A 157 12.28 -2.32 -2.59
N VAL A 158 12.99 -2.58 -3.70
CA VAL A 158 12.65 -2.11 -5.04
C VAL A 158 12.82 -3.21 -6.07
N SER A 159 11.83 -3.40 -6.93
CA SER A 159 11.93 -4.36 -8.05
C SER A 159 12.68 -3.76 -9.23
N SER A 160 13.60 -4.55 -9.80
CA SER A 160 14.28 -4.34 -11.07
C SER A 160 13.73 -5.31 -12.10
N MET A 161 12.90 -4.82 -13.03
CA MET A 161 12.39 -5.66 -14.12
C MET A 161 13.49 -6.01 -15.11
N GLY A 162 14.45 -5.08 -15.33
CA GLY A 162 15.56 -5.29 -16.25
C GLY A 162 16.55 -6.35 -15.76
N ASP A 163 16.84 -6.38 -14.46
CA ASP A 163 17.75 -7.35 -13.88
C ASP A 163 17.04 -8.62 -13.37
N GLN A 164 15.69 -8.66 -13.40
CA GLN A 164 14.87 -9.77 -12.90
C GLN A 164 15.12 -10.10 -11.42
N GLU A 165 15.29 -9.05 -10.62
CA GLU A 165 15.60 -9.15 -9.19
C GLU A 165 14.80 -8.15 -8.35
N ILE A 166 14.80 -8.36 -7.05
CA ILE A 166 14.30 -7.42 -6.06
C ILE A 166 15.45 -7.02 -5.15
N ASN A 167 15.69 -5.71 -5.08
CA ASN A 167 16.83 -5.14 -4.36
C ASN A 167 16.39 -4.63 -3.00
N LEU A 168 17.13 -4.97 -1.94
CA LEU A 168 16.99 -4.41 -0.60
C LEU A 168 17.89 -3.16 -0.50
N ILE A 169 17.29 -2.03 -0.14
CA ILE A 169 17.97 -0.76 0.12
C ILE A 169 18.16 -0.61 1.63
N ASP A 170 19.39 -0.36 2.07
CA ASP A 170 19.74 0.08 3.42
C ASP A 170 19.63 1.62 3.46
N LEU A 171 18.63 2.14 4.15
CA LEU A 171 18.37 3.60 4.22
C LEU A 171 19.39 4.36 5.09
N LYS A 172 20.07 3.70 6.01
CA LYS A 172 21.18 4.33 6.77
C LYS A 172 22.39 4.57 5.90
N LYS A 173 22.66 3.63 4.98
CA LYS A 173 23.79 3.74 4.04
C LYS A 173 23.39 4.40 2.73
N MET A 174 22.09 4.56 2.45
CA MET A 174 21.55 5.00 1.17
C MET A 174 22.15 4.21 -0.01
N ALA A 175 22.15 2.88 0.12
CA ALA A 175 22.79 1.94 -0.82
C ALA A 175 22.07 0.59 -0.83
N TYR A 176 22.30 -0.20 -1.88
CA TYR A 176 21.81 -1.57 -1.93
C TYR A 176 22.55 -2.48 -0.94
N ALA A 177 21.79 -3.27 -0.19
CA ALA A 177 22.29 -4.25 0.77
C ALA A 177 22.24 -5.67 0.22
N LYS A 178 21.21 -6.02 -0.57
CA LYS A 178 21.01 -7.34 -1.17
C LYS A 178 20.36 -7.24 -2.53
N LYS A 179 20.55 -8.25 -3.36
CA LYS A 179 19.93 -8.47 -4.66
C LYS A 179 19.34 -9.88 -4.68
N ILE A 180 18.02 -9.98 -4.81
CA ILE A 180 17.29 -11.25 -4.70
C ILE A 180 16.77 -11.60 -6.09
N PRO A 181 17.34 -12.59 -6.79
CA PRO A 181 16.84 -13.00 -8.09
C PRO A 181 15.45 -13.65 -7.97
N VAL A 182 14.56 -13.35 -8.91
CA VAL A 182 13.19 -13.92 -8.96
C VAL A 182 12.93 -14.74 -10.22
N GLY A 183 13.88 -14.80 -11.15
CA GLY A 183 13.85 -15.68 -12.32
C GLY A 183 12.75 -15.36 -13.32
N GLY A 184 12.44 -14.10 -13.51
CA GLY A 184 11.49 -13.55 -14.45
C GLY A 184 11.27 -12.07 -14.18
N ILE A 185 10.43 -11.40 -14.97
CA ILE A 185 10.18 -9.96 -14.85
C ILE A 185 9.26 -9.70 -13.64
N PRO A 186 9.79 -9.15 -12.51
CA PRO A 186 9.00 -8.96 -11.30
C PRO A 186 7.92 -7.89 -11.49
N ARG A 187 6.75 -8.22 -10.98
CA ARG A 187 5.62 -7.29 -10.79
C ARG A 187 5.46 -7.03 -9.30
N PRO A 188 4.26 -6.75 -8.76
CA PRO A 188 4.08 -6.66 -7.32
C PRO A 188 4.63 -7.87 -6.58
N TYR A 189 5.09 -7.64 -5.38
CA TYR A 189 5.61 -8.66 -4.49
C TYR A 189 5.23 -8.35 -3.05
N ALA A 190 5.30 -9.34 -2.18
CA ALA A 190 5.09 -9.21 -0.75
C ALA A 190 6.29 -9.79 0.00
N VAL A 191 6.58 -9.26 1.18
CA VAL A 191 7.66 -9.71 2.05
C VAL A 191 7.07 -10.25 3.34
N SER A 192 7.54 -11.43 3.78
CA SER A 192 7.09 -11.99 5.05
C SER A 192 7.50 -11.10 6.23
N LYS A 193 6.69 -11.05 7.29
CA LYS A 193 6.94 -10.22 8.48
C LYS A 193 8.27 -10.50 9.18
N ASP A 194 8.78 -11.72 9.05
CA ASP A 194 10.09 -12.08 9.59
C ASP A 194 11.26 -11.69 8.68
N GLY A 195 10.99 -11.05 7.54
CA GLY A 195 11.98 -10.62 6.56
C GLY A 195 12.74 -11.76 5.86
N LYS A 196 12.24 -13.00 5.88
CA LYS A 196 12.96 -14.17 5.34
C LYS A 196 12.46 -14.65 3.99
N ARG A 197 11.20 -14.36 3.64
CA ARG A 197 10.56 -14.78 2.40
C ARG A 197 10.09 -13.60 1.60
N LEU A 198 10.18 -13.75 0.28
CA LEU A 198 9.66 -12.84 -0.71
C LEU A 198 8.76 -13.64 -1.65
N TYR A 199 7.59 -13.10 -1.95
CA TYR A 199 6.60 -13.67 -2.86
C TYR A 199 6.42 -12.69 -4.01
N ALA A 200 6.77 -13.06 -5.25
CA ALA A 200 6.74 -12.14 -6.38
C ALA A 200 5.89 -12.67 -7.53
N ALA A 201 4.91 -11.90 -7.96
CA ALA A 201 4.25 -12.12 -9.24
C ALA A 201 5.20 -11.77 -10.39
N LEU A 202 5.14 -12.49 -11.49
CA LEU A 202 5.97 -12.29 -12.68
C LEU A 202 5.09 -11.96 -13.89
N SER A 203 5.63 -11.18 -14.83
CA SER A 203 4.88 -10.72 -16.01
C SER A 203 4.43 -11.83 -16.95
N ASP A 204 5.23 -12.87 -17.05
CA ASP A 204 5.11 -13.98 -18.02
C ASP A 204 4.70 -15.31 -17.36
N PHE A 205 4.22 -15.23 -16.12
CA PHE A 205 3.87 -16.42 -15.35
C PHE A 205 2.52 -16.26 -14.64
N HIS A 206 1.61 -17.20 -14.89
CA HIS A 206 0.33 -17.27 -14.19
C HIS A 206 0.51 -17.90 -12.82
N GLY A 207 1.04 -17.11 -11.87
CA GLY A 207 1.43 -17.56 -10.55
C GLY A 207 2.40 -16.59 -9.88
N PHE A 208 3.19 -17.12 -8.95
CA PHE A 208 4.21 -16.36 -8.24
C PHE A 208 5.41 -17.23 -7.87
N VAL A 209 6.52 -16.60 -7.59
CA VAL A 209 7.71 -17.25 -7.06
C VAL A 209 7.87 -16.94 -5.58
N ILE A 210 8.48 -17.87 -4.85
CA ILE A 210 8.90 -17.71 -3.46
C ILE A 210 10.42 -17.68 -3.45
N ALA A 211 11.02 -16.63 -2.88
CA ALA A 211 12.46 -16.51 -2.73
C ALA A 211 12.87 -16.39 -1.27
N SER A 212 14.04 -16.93 -0.93
CA SER A 212 14.70 -16.74 0.36
C SER A 212 15.51 -15.45 0.32
N ILE A 213 15.18 -14.48 1.19
CA ILE A 213 15.90 -13.22 1.31
C ILE A 213 17.31 -13.42 1.91
N PRO A 214 17.50 -14.24 2.98
CA PRO A 214 18.82 -14.52 3.50
C PRO A 214 19.75 -15.21 2.48
N ASP A 215 19.23 -16.21 1.77
CA ASP A 215 20.03 -17.03 0.84
C ASP A 215 20.10 -16.44 -0.57
N GLN A 216 19.31 -15.39 -0.86
CA GLN A 216 19.21 -14.71 -2.16
C GLN A 216 18.94 -15.70 -3.31
N LYS A 217 17.97 -16.60 -3.14
CA LYS A 217 17.62 -17.62 -4.14
C LYS A 217 16.14 -17.95 -4.16
N ILE A 218 15.65 -18.36 -5.32
CA ILE A 218 14.30 -18.91 -5.48
C ILE A 218 14.24 -20.25 -4.75
N VAL A 219 13.16 -20.45 -3.96
CA VAL A 219 12.89 -21.70 -3.24
C VAL A 219 11.70 -22.45 -3.77
N ALA A 220 10.74 -21.76 -4.43
CA ALA A 220 9.58 -22.39 -5.05
C ALA A 220 8.97 -21.51 -6.17
N ARG A 221 8.23 -22.16 -7.05
CA ARG A 221 7.28 -21.53 -7.99
C ARG A 221 5.91 -22.13 -7.73
N VAL A 222 4.91 -21.27 -7.62
CA VAL A 222 3.51 -21.68 -7.40
C VAL A 222 2.71 -21.21 -8.61
N GLU A 223 2.18 -22.18 -9.37
CA GLU A 223 1.34 -21.94 -10.53
C GLU A 223 -0.11 -21.85 -10.11
N LEU A 224 -0.83 -20.85 -10.60
CA LEU A 224 -2.28 -20.77 -10.46
C LEU A 224 -2.98 -21.74 -11.46
N PRO A 225 -4.20 -22.17 -11.18
CA PRO A 225 -4.95 -23.03 -12.11
C PRO A 225 -5.00 -22.46 -13.53
N PRO A 226 -5.10 -23.31 -14.55
CA PRO A 226 -5.26 -22.86 -15.93
C PRO A 226 -6.40 -21.86 -16.08
N ALA A 227 -6.14 -20.76 -16.76
CA ALA A 227 -7.10 -19.69 -16.99
C ALA A 227 -7.25 -19.40 -18.48
N PRO A 228 -8.36 -18.79 -18.92
CA PRO A 228 -8.53 -18.38 -20.32
C PRO A 228 -7.45 -17.35 -20.70
N PRO A 229 -7.21 -17.14 -22.01
CA PRO A 229 -6.31 -16.09 -22.48
C PRO A 229 -6.71 -14.74 -21.88
N LEU A 230 -5.70 -13.93 -21.49
CA LEU A 230 -5.91 -12.63 -20.89
C LEU A 230 -6.73 -11.72 -21.80
N ALA A 231 -7.93 -11.35 -21.36
CA ALA A 231 -8.84 -10.46 -22.09
C ALA A 231 -8.77 -8.99 -21.63
N CYS A 232 -7.90 -8.67 -20.66
CA CYS A 232 -7.71 -7.31 -20.19
C CYS A 232 -7.02 -6.45 -21.24
N ARG A 233 -7.71 -5.38 -21.68
CA ARG A 233 -7.14 -4.42 -22.64
C ARG A 233 -6.26 -3.36 -21.99
N LEU A 234 -6.37 -3.24 -20.67
CA LEU A 234 -5.64 -2.27 -19.88
C LEU A 234 -4.31 -2.83 -19.38
N GLU A 235 -3.31 -1.98 -19.28
CA GLU A 235 -2.06 -2.32 -18.60
C GLU A 235 -2.33 -2.69 -17.11
N PRO A 236 -1.64 -3.67 -16.54
CA PRO A 236 -0.55 -4.46 -17.11
C PRO A 236 -1.07 -5.68 -17.90
N HIS A 237 -0.39 -6.01 -19.00
CA HIS A 237 -0.67 -7.24 -19.75
C HIS A 237 0.03 -8.44 -19.10
N THR A 238 -0.34 -8.77 -17.88
CA THR A 238 0.18 -9.90 -17.11
C THR A 238 -0.96 -10.76 -16.59
N PRO A 239 -0.84 -12.09 -16.57
CA PRO A 239 -1.92 -12.96 -16.09
C PRO A 239 -2.13 -12.83 -14.57
N THR A 240 -1.07 -12.57 -13.80
CA THR A 240 -1.09 -12.36 -12.35
C THR A 240 -0.50 -10.99 -12.02
N HIS A 241 -1.11 -10.23 -11.08
CA HIS A 241 -0.58 -8.91 -10.74
C HIS A 241 -0.60 -8.63 -9.23
N GLY A 242 -1.73 -8.21 -8.64
CA GLY A 242 -1.80 -7.87 -7.23
C GLY A 242 -1.44 -9.06 -6.34
N ILE A 243 -0.55 -8.84 -5.38
CA ILE A 243 -0.10 -9.85 -4.42
C ILE A 243 0.14 -9.18 -3.07
N GLU A 244 -0.45 -9.72 -2.01
CA GLU A 244 -0.39 -9.12 -0.68
C GLU A 244 -0.50 -10.21 0.39
N LEU A 245 0.23 -10.05 1.50
CA LEU A 245 0.12 -10.91 2.68
C LEU A 245 -1.02 -10.43 3.58
N SER A 246 -1.79 -11.38 4.11
CA SER A 246 -2.74 -11.07 5.16
C SER A 246 -2.04 -10.42 6.37
N PRO A 247 -2.71 -9.51 7.12
CA PRO A 247 -2.09 -8.82 8.25
C PRO A 247 -1.54 -9.73 9.35
N ASP A 248 -2.01 -10.97 9.44
CA ASP A 248 -1.46 -11.98 10.36
C ASP A 248 -0.30 -12.78 9.75
N GLY A 249 0.01 -12.57 8.47
CA GLY A 249 1.11 -13.21 7.74
C GLY A 249 0.90 -14.67 7.39
N LYS A 250 -0.32 -15.19 7.52
CA LYS A 250 -0.60 -16.62 7.28
C LYS A 250 -1.03 -16.94 5.85
N GLU A 251 -1.60 -15.97 5.16
CA GLU A 251 -2.12 -16.13 3.82
C GLU A 251 -1.48 -15.13 2.86
N LEU A 252 -1.24 -15.57 1.64
CA LEU A 252 -0.89 -14.72 0.52
C LEU A 252 -2.08 -14.68 -0.43
N TRP A 253 -2.57 -13.47 -0.71
CA TRP A 253 -3.68 -13.28 -1.64
C TRP A 253 -3.14 -12.74 -2.96
N VAL A 254 -3.59 -13.34 -4.07
CA VAL A 254 -3.04 -13.10 -5.41
C VAL A 254 -4.16 -12.86 -6.41
N THR A 255 -4.13 -11.73 -7.12
CA THR A 255 -5.10 -11.44 -8.17
C THR A 255 -4.71 -12.10 -9.48
N SER A 256 -5.67 -12.73 -10.16
CA SER A 256 -5.54 -13.23 -11.52
C SER A 256 -6.40 -12.38 -12.45
N LEU A 257 -5.73 -11.67 -13.36
CA LEU A 257 -6.41 -10.87 -14.37
C LEU A 257 -7.07 -11.74 -15.42
N ALA A 258 -6.54 -12.93 -15.63
CA ALA A 258 -6.96 -13.84 -16.69
C ALA A 258 -8.36 -14.43 -16.45
N ASP A 259 -8.71 -14.73 -15.19
CA ASP A 259 -10.00 -15.33 -14.83
C ASP A 259 -10.86 -14.46 -13.90
N SER A 260 -10.45 -13.21 -13.64
CA SER A 260 -11.14 -12.27 -12.76
C SER A 260 -11.32 -12.82 -11.35
N GLY A 261 -10.26 -13.42 -10.82
CA GLY A 261 -10.25 -14.11 -9.53
C GLY A 261 -9.19 -13.62 -8.57
N VAL A 262 -9.39 -13.94 -7.30
CA VAL A 262 -8.39 -13.83 -6.24
C VAL A 262 -8.15 -15.21 -5.66
N TYR A 263 -6.91 -15.66 -5.66
CA TYR A 263 -6.49 -16.91 -5.05
C TYR A 263 -5.86 -16.66 -3.69
N VAL A 264 -6.10 -17.58 -2.76
CA VAL A 264 -5.53 -17.53 -1.41
C VAL A 264 -4.58 -18.72 -1.22
N TYR A 265 -3.34 -18.41 -0.95
CA TYR A 265 -2.30 -19.40 -0.66
C TYR A 265 -2.01 -19.41 0.84
N ASP A 266 -2.26 -20.55 1.47
CA ASP A 266 -1.91 -20.80 2.87
C ASP A 266 -0.42 -21.09 2.99
N ILE A 267 0.30 -20.26 3.74
CA ILE A 267 1.77 -20.30 3.82
C ILE A 267 2.26 -21.53 4.60
N ALA A 268 1.50 -21.98 5.58
CA ALA A 268 1.89 -23.10 6.43
C ALA A 268 1.71 -24.46 5.74
N THR A 269 0.63 -24.60 4.98
CA THR A 269 0.26 -25.86 4.32
C THR A 269 0.65 -25.91 2.85
N ASN A 270 1.08 -24.77 2.27
CA ASN A 270 1.30 -24.61 0.83
C ASN A 270 0.06 -24.91 -0.02
N HIS A 271 -1.13 -24.75 0.54
CA HIS A 271 -2.39 -25.01 -0.14
C HIS A 271 -2.90 -23.75 -0.87
N LEU A 272 -3.28 -23.92 -2.13
CA LEU A 272 -3.91 -22.88 -2.94
C LEU A 272 -5.43 -23.13 -2.99
N SER A 273 -6.23 -22.08 -2.66
CA SER A 273 -7.70 -22.16 -2.70
C SER A 273 -8.26 -22.14 -4.13
N THR A 274 -9.54 -22.39 -4.27
CA THR A 274 -10.30 -22.00 -5.46
C THR A 274 -10.42 -20.47 -5.52
N ALA A 275 -10.60 -19.92 -6.74
CA ALA A 275 -10.72 -18.48 -6.93
C ALA A 275 -11.94 -17.89 -6.23
N ILE A 276 -11.75 -16.72 -5.61
CA ILE A 276 -12.83 -15.83 -5.21
C ILE A 276 -13.10 -14.93 -6.41
N HIS A 277 -14.30 -15.04 -7.02
CA HIS A 277 -14.65 -14.20 -8.16
C HIS A 277 -14.90 -12.74 -7.73
N VAL A 278 -14.31 -11.81 -8.50
CA VAL A 278 -14.38 -10.35 -8.27
C VAL A 278 -14.79 -9.63 -9.56
N GLY A 279 -14.60 -8.33 -9.65
CA GLY A 279 -14.82 -7.57 -10.88
C GLY A 279 -13.80 -7.91 -11.98
N LYS A 280 -13.94 -7.27 -13.15
CA LYS A 280 -13.08 -7.56 -14.31
C LYS A 280 -11.68 -6.99 -14.15
N CYS A 281 -10.67 -7.76 -14.57
CA CYS A 281 -9.26 -7.37 -14.54
C CYS A 281 -8.82 -6.89 -13.16
N PRO A 282 -8.88 -7.74 -12.12
CA PRO A 282 -8.46 -7.38 -10.76
C PRO A 282 -6.96 -7.05 -10.74
N ASN A 283 -6.65 -5.77 -10.50
CA ASN A 283 -5.30 -5.25 -10.69
C ASN A 283 -4.48 -5.28 -9.39
N TRP A 284 -5.07 -4.85 -8.29
CA TRP A 284 -4.39 -4.75 -7.00
C TRP A 284 -5.24 -5.32 -5.89
N ILE A 285 -4.59 -5.66 -4.77
CA ILE A 285 -5.23 -6.10 -3.54
C ILE A 285 -4.57 -5.43 -2.34
N THR A 286 -5.35 -5.12 -1.33
CA THR A 286 -4.88 -4.68 0.00
C THR A 286 -5.81 -5.21 1.08
N PHE A 287 -5.36 -5.15 2.33
CA PHE A 287 -6.18 -5.52 3.49
C PHE A 287 -6.51 -4.30 4.34
N SER A 288 -7.67 -4.33 5.02
CA SER A 288 -7.88 -3.44 6.14
C SER A 288 -6.86 -3.74 7.26
N PRO A 289 -6.39 -2.72 8.02
CA PRO A 289 -5.37 -2.92 9.06
C PRO A 289 -5.76 -3.94 10.14
N ASP A 290 -7.07 -4.13 10.38
CA ASP A 290 -7.60 -5.15 11.29
C ASP A 290 -7.71 -6.55 10.67
N GLY A 291 -7.38 -6.69 9.39
CA GLY A 291 -7.43 -7.95 8.63
C GLY A 291 -8.83 -8.46 8.31
N ARG A 292 -9.88 -7.70 8.63
CA ARG A 292 -11.26 -8.13 8.42
C ARG A 292 -11.67 -8.14 6.94
N TYR A 293 -11.15 -7.20 6.16
CA TYR A 293 -11.48 -7.04 4.76
C TYR A 293 -10.25 -7.13 3.88
N GLY A 294 -10.39 -7.85 2.76
CA GLY A 294 -9.57 -7.69 1.57
C GLY A 294 -10.29 -6.76 0.59
N ALA A 295 -9.56 -5.86 -0.05
CA ALA A 295 -10.12 -4.98 -1.08
C ALA A 295 -9.34 -5.15 -2.38
N VAL A 296 -10.05 -5.19 -3.51
CA VAL A 296 -9.48 -5.45 -4.84
C VAL A 296 -9.93 -4.35 -5.80
N SER A 297 -9.00 -3.75 -6.53
CA SER A 297 -9.33 -2.84 -7.63
C SER A 297 -9.56 -3.62 -8.92
N ASN A 298 -10.70 -3.40 -9.56
CA ASN A 298 -11.08 -4.07 -10.80
C ASN A 298 -11.00 -3.08 -11.97
N SER A 299 -9.84 -3.01 -12.61
CA SER A 299 -9.55 -1.99 -13.64
C SER A 299 -10.41 -2.13 -14.90
N GLY A 300 -10.93 -3.32 -15.19
CA GLY A 300 -11.79 -3.57 -16.35
C GLY A 300 -13.28 -3.35 -16.11
N SER A 301 -13.70 -3.05 -14.89
CA SER A 301 -15.11 -2.77 -14.53
C SER A 301 -15.32 -1.50 -13.74
N ASP A 302 -14.27 -0.70 -13.49
CA ASP A 302 -14.31 0.59 -12.78
C ASP A 302 -15.00 0.47 -11.41
N ASP A 303 -14.58 -0.55 -10.64
CA ASP A 303 -15.10 -0.80 -9.31
C ASP A 303 -14.03 -1.39 -8.37
N SER A 304 -14.35 -1.47 -7.09
CA SER A 304 -13.57 -2.14 -6.07
C SER A 304 -14.42 -3.20 -5.39
N SER A 305 -13.92 -4.43 -5.33
CA SER A 305 -14.53 -5.53 -4.58
C SER A 305 -14.06 -5.49 -3.14
N ILE A 306 -14.98 -5.62 -2.18
CA ILE A 306 -14.69 -5.78 -0.76
C ILE A 306 -15.02 -7.23 -0.37
N ILE A 307 -14.03 -7.91 0.19
CA ILE A 307 -14.10 -9.35 0.51
C ILE A 307 -14.00 -9.49 2.04
N ASP A 308 -14.92 -10.20 2.65
CA ASP A 308 -14.77 -10.66 4.03
C ASP A 308 -13.71 -11.77 4.06
N THR A 309 -12.61 -11.54 4.78
CA THR A 309 -11.45 -12.45 4.77
C THR A 309 -11.75 -13.78 5.42
N ARG A 310 -12.60 -13.80 6.45
CA ARG A 310 -12.95 -15.02 7.18
C ARG A 310 -13.81 -15.97 6.33
N THR A 311 -14.77 -15.40 5.57
CA THR A 311 -15.68 -16.20 4.74
C THR A 311 -15.17 -16.37 3.31
N ARG A 312 -14.15 -15.57 2.91
CA ARG A 312 -13.59 -15.51 1.55
C ARG A 312 -14.69 -15.25 0.50
N ARG A 313 -15.62 -14.35 0.82
CA ARG A 313 -16.72 -13.95 -0.07
C ARG A 313 -16.70 -12.46 -0.32
N GLU A 314 -16.96 -12.08 -1.56
CA GLU A 314 -17.27 -10.68 -1.88
C GLU A 314 -18.56 -10.28 -1.17
N ILE A 315 -18.52 -9.23 -0.38
CA ILE A 315 -19.65 -8.72 0.40
C ILE A 315 -20.15 -7.37 -0.11
N ALA A 316 -19.34 -6.66 -0.87
CA ALA A 316 -19.72 -5.42 -1.53
C ALA A 316 -18.88 -5.20 -2.78
N ARG A 317 -19.46 -4.50 -3.77
CA ARG A 317 -18.78 -4.00 -4.96
C ARG A 317 -19.11 -2.53 -5.12
N VAL A 318 -18.11 -1.66 -5.03
CA VAL A 318 -18.28 -0.21 -4.99
C VAL A 318 -17.77 0.39 -6.30
N LYS A 319 -18.58 1.17 -6.98
CA LYS A 319 -18.15 1.92 -8.17
C LYS A 319 -17.15 3.00 -7.77
N VAL A 320 -16.08 3.14 -8.57
CA VAL A 320 -15.02 4.12 -8.41
C VAL A 320 -14.77 4.87 -9.73
N GLY A 321 -13.69 5.62 -9.83
CA GLY A 321 -13.30 6.27 -11.08
C GLY A 321 -12.74 5.30 -12.12
N LYS A 322 -12.20 5.85 -13.23
CA LYS A 322 -11.77 5.07 -14.39
C LYS A 322 -10.43 4.35 -14.16
N GLY A 323 -10.39 3.08 -14.55
CA GLY A 323 -9.19 2.25 -14.56
C GLY A 323 -8.51 2.19 -13.19
N PRO A 324 -9.21 1.78 -12.10
CA PRO A 324 -8.60 1.72 -10.77
C PRO A 324 -7.44 0.73 -10.76
N LYS A 325 -6.29 1.15 -10.23
CA LYS A 325 -5.09 0.30 -10.14
C LYS A 325 -4.68 0.07 -8.69
N ARG A 326 -4.10 1.07 -8.03
CA ARG A 326 -3.66 0.92 -6.64
C ARG A 326 -4.81 1.21 -5.69
N LEU A 327 -4.80 0.52 -4.57
CA LEU A 327 -5.66 0.85 -3.44
C LEU A 327 -4.92 0.60 -2.13
N LEU A 328 -5.32 1.33 -1.10
CA LEU A 328 -4.71 1.25 0.22
C LEU A 328 -5.77 1.53 1.29
N ALA A 329 -5.89 0.64 2.27
CA ALA A 329 -6.75 0.86 3.42
C ALA A 329 -5.96 1.50 4.58
N VAL A 330 -6.46 2.61 5.10
CA VAL A 330 -5.82 3.39 6.16
C VAL A 330 -6.81 3.64 7.29
N THR A 331 -6.42 3.33 8.53
CA THR A 331 -7.19 3.76 9.70
C THR A 331 -6.79 5.20 10.05
N VAL A 332 -7.74 6.10 9.89
CA VAL A 332 -7.54 7.55 10.11
C VAL A 332 -7.76 7.85 11.60
N PRO A 333 -6.88 8.68 12.22
CA PRO A 333 -6.96 9.01 13.64
C PRO A 333 -8.22 9.79 14.03
#